data_475bb5e5fd440fc411870ff350d446b2
#
_entry.id   475bb5e5fd440fc411870ff350d446b2
#
_cell.length_a   1.000
_cell.length_b   1.000
_cell.length_c   1.000
_cell.angle_alpha   90.00
_cell.angle_beta   90.00
_cell.angle_gamma   90.00
#
_symmetry.space_group_name_H-M   'P 1'
#
loop_
_entity.id
_entity.type
_entity.pdbx_description
1 polymer ?
#
loop_
_entity_poly.entity_id
_entity_poly.type
_entity_poly.pdbx_seq_one_letter_code
_entity_poly.pdbx_strand_id
1 'polypeptide(L)'
;MIVRYLFSSPEGDIPLEANDLSRPFLLTPEEAHPHLSLGNYFDAMKACVLENRGERLKRALRDHWHKDWSLDDVEKIKIRSEKHGVLYHLASVEVFLKGTRVKFTLSTALSGDGIECLVREHDVLDRLNRTFQLPFLPEIYSIKEIACPTDHGTTEKMVMLSAQWFEDYHEWHLAMDPVDGEQKIKIWDLGRGHRYASSMEAFRIIEECSKILALYYDHKDFSRIGGWHHAAGDFIVNIREDGRLNVRLTTVRKYEPLMASVSEEDFNPMIAMIYFFLDTTLHMRLDRLDGVGEAARLDDFAVAAAVKGFFEGLHERETEGDGVIPVRAADLLSLLQSFDRPELERVLEPLMDQYTTQGSEGMALMGSHMDDHISVLYRALQDFH
;
A
#
# COMPACT_ATOMS: atom_id res chain seq x y z
N MET A 1 20.66 -27.06 2.75
CA MET A 1 19.95 -25.81 2.42
C MET A 1 20.84 -24.88 1.59
N ILE A 2 20.35 -24.42 0.45
CA ILE A 2 21.02 -23.47 -0.46
C ILE A 2 20.38 -22.10 -0.31
N VAL A 3 21.16 -21.02 -0.14
CA VAL A 3 20.64 -19.63 -0.14
C VAL A 3 21.11 -18.92 -1.41
N ARG A 4 20.22 -18.20 -2.07
CA ARG A 4 20.52 -17.38 -3.25
C ARG A 4 20.01 -15.95 -3.05
N TYR A 5 20.84 -14.98 -3.43
CA TYR A 5 20.53 -13.56 -3.41
C TYR A 5 20.26 -13.08 -4.83
N LEU A 6 19.20 -12.29 -5.00
CA LEU A 6 18.71 -11.85 -6.29
C LEU A 6 18.30 -10.38 -6.24
N PHE A 7 18.40 -9.70 -7.40
CA PHE A 7 17.65 -8.47 -7.66
C PHE A 7 16.47 -8.75 -8.58
N SER A 8 15.36 -8.08 -8.33
CA SER A 8 14.24 -8.02 -9.26
C SER A 8 14.57 -7.06 -10.40
N SER A 9 14.31 -7.47 -11.64
CA SER A 9 14.37 -6.59 -12.81
C SER A 9 13.20 -6.85 -13.76
N PRO A 10 12.85 -5.91 -14.65
CA PRO A 10 11.81 -6.12 -15.65
C PRO A 10 12.06 -7.33 -16.56
N GLU A 11 13.33 -7.71 -16.78
CA GLU A 11 13.73 -8.84 -17.61
C GLU A 11 13.81 -10.16 -16.81
N GLY A 12 13.57 -10.11 -15.49
CA GLY A 12 13.60 -11.27 -14.60
C GLY A 12 14.63 -11.16 -13.48
N ASP A 13 14.85 -12.25 -12.77
CA ASP A 13 15.77 -12.32 -11.64
C ASP A 13 17.24 -12.18 -12.06
N ILE A 14 17.96 -11.26 -11.44
CA ILE A 14 19.41 -11.10 -11.59
C ILE A 14 20.10 -11.76 -10.39
N PRO A 15 20.81 -12.90 -10.57
CA PRO A 15 21.59 -13.51 -9.49
C PRO A 15 22.76 -12.62 -9.09
N LEU A 16 22.99 -12.49 -7.78
CA LEU A 16 24.13 -11.77 -7.22
C LEU A 16 25.29 -12.72 -6.97
N GLU A 17 26.46 -12.34 -7.48
CA GLU A 17 27.70 -13.06 -7.28
C GLU A 17 28.58 -12.38 -6.22
N ALA A 18 29.71 -13.00 -5.85
CA ALA A 18 30.60 -12.50 -4.81
C ALA A 18 31.07 -11.05 -5.05
N ASN A 19 31.35 -10.69 -6.31
CA ASN A 19 31.75 -9.33 -6.66
C ASN A 19 30.63 -8.31 -6.48
N ASP A 20 29.37 -8.70 -6.72
CA ASP A 20 28.22 -7.83 -6.52
C ASP A 20 27.99 -7.60 -5.03
N LEU A 21 28.14 -8.64 -4.20
CA LEU A 21 27.95 -8.57 -2.74
C LEU A 21 28.99 -7.66 -2.06
N SER A 22 30.16 -7.44 -2.68
CA SER A 22 31.18 -6.52 -2.17
C SER A 22 30.88 -5.04 -2.45
N ARG A 23 29.87 -4.72 -3.29
CA ARG A 23 29.50 -3.33 -3.58
C ARG A 23 28.91 -2.66 -2.34
N PRO A 24 29.08 -1.33 -2.19
CA PRO A 24 28.42 -0.59 -1.13
C PRO A 24 26.91 -0.75 -1.20
N PHE A 25 26.27 -0.86 -0.04
CA PHE A 25 24.82 -0.77 0.06
C PHE A 25 24.38 0.67 -0.18
N LEU A 26 23.37 0.89 -1.04
CA LEU A 26 22.86 2.22 -1.34
C LEU A 26 21.73 2.58 -0.37
N LEU A 27 21.81 3.75 0.26
CA LEU A 27 20.73 4.35 1.05
C LEU A 27 19.72 5.04 0.11
N THR A 28 20.22 5.73 -0.90
CA THR A 28 19.46 6.32 -2.01
C THR A 28 20.16 5.99 -3.32
N PRO A 29 19.59 6.25 -4.49
CA PRO A 29 20.26 6.03 -5.79
C PRO A 29 21.63 6.72 -5.90
N GLU A 30 21.83 7.82 -5.14
CA GLU A 30 23.04 8.67 -5.22
C GLU A 30 23.93 8.55 -3.96
N GLU A 31 23.44 7.92 -2.89
CA GLU A 31 24.14 7.86 -1.60
C GLU A 31 24.39 6.43 -1.15
N ALA A 32 25.67 6.08 -1.03
CA ALA A 32 26.09 4.79 -0.49
C ALA A 32 26.22 4.83 1.03
N HIS A 33 25.82 3.75 1.70
CA HIS A 33 26.10 3.59 3.13
C HIS A 33 27.61 3.51 3.37
N PRO A 34 28.15 4.28 4.34
CA PRO A 34 29.61 4.39 4.52
C PRO A 34 30.30 3.08 4.94
N HIS A 35 29.56 2.15 5.54
CA HIS A 35 30.16 0.98 6.21
C HIS A 35 29.46 -0.35 5.88
N LEU A 36 28.37 -0.35 5.11
CA LEU A 36 27.66 -1.57 4.75
C LEU A 36 27.91 -1.92 3.28
N SER A 37 28.23 -3.18 3.07
CA SER A 37 28.17 -3.78 1.73
C SER A 37 26.78 -4.40 1.47
N LEU A 38 26.52 -4.66 0.21
CA LEU A 38 25.31 -5.39 -0.21
C LEU A 38 25.30 -6.81 0.42
N GLY A 39 26.47 -7.42 0.59
CA GLY A 39 26.64 -8.70 1.27
C GLY A 39 26.21 -8.65 2.73
N ASN A 40 26.63 -7.62 3.49
CA ASN A 40 26.20 -7.43 4.88
C ASN A 40 24.66 -7.33 4.97
N TYR A 41 24.06 -6.56 4.08
CA TYR A 41 22.60 -6.40 4.01
C TYR A 41 21.87 -7.73 3.77
N PHE A 42 22.28 -8.51 2.76
CA PHE A 42 21.68 -9.81 2.47
C PHE A 42 21.95 -10.86 3.55
N ASP A 43 23.13 -10.85 4.16
CA ASP A 43 23.45 -11.74 5.28
C ASP A 43 22.65 -11.40 6.54
N ALA A 44 22.35 -10.12 6.80
CA ALA A 44 21.45 -9.70 7.86
C ALA A 44 20.01 -10.22 7.61
N MET A 45 19.50 -10.14 6.38
CA MET A 45 18.20 -10.71 6.02
C MET A 45 18.18 -12.22 6.21
N LYS A 46 19.20 -12.92 5.73
CA LYS A 46 19.35 -14.37 5.93
C LYS A 46 19.38 -14.73 7.41
N ALA A 47 20.17 -14.00 8.22
CA ALA A 47 20.21 -14.19 9.66
C ALA A 47 18.83 -13.98 10.30
N CYS A 48 18.10 -12.93 9.91
CA CYS A 48 16.75 -12.66 10.34
C CYS A 48 15.80 -13.82 10.06
N VAL A 49 15.84 -14.39 8.86
CA VAL A 49 14.98 -15.51 8.43
C VAL A 49 15.30 -16.81 9.17
N LEU A 50 16.57 -17.09 9.41
CA LEU A 50 17.04 -18.36 9.99
C LEU A 50 17.20 -18.33 11.51
N GLU A 51 17.06 -17.18 12.16
CA GLU A 51 17.22 -16.99 13.60
C GLU A 51 16.29 -17.93 14.41
N ASN A 52 16.76 -18.37 15.58
CA ASN A 52 16.04 -19.26 16.48
C ASN A 52 15.56 -20.56 15.79
N ARG A 53 16.41 -21.17 14.97
CA ARG A 53 16.10 -22.37 14.19
C ARG A 53 14.89 -22.19 13.26
N GLY A 54 14.75 -20.96 12.69
CA GLY A 54 13.69 -20.64 11.75
C GLY A 54 12.31 -20.53 12.37
N GLU A 55 12.18 -20.17 13.65
CA GLU A 55 10.89 -20.00 14.31
C GLU A 55 9.93 -19.04 13.55
N ARG A 56 10.48 -17.99 12.93
CA ARG A 56 9.70 -17.06 12.11
C ARG A 56 9.23 -17.67 10.82
N LEU A 57 10.15 -18.38 10.19
CA LEU A 57 9.84 -19.17 9.01
C LEU A 57 8.74 -20.20 9.33
N LYS A 58 8.80 -20.82 10.53
CA LYS A 58 7.75 -21.71 11.01
C LYS A 58 6.41 -21.01 11.19
N ARG A 59 6.40 -19.74 11.65
CA ARG A 59 5.17 -18.97 11.80
C ARG A 59 4.57 -18.63 10.44
N ALA A 60 5.35 -18.06 9.53
CA ALA A 60 4.92 -17.75 8.16
C ALA A 60 4.44 -19.00 7.39
N LEU A 61 5.04 -20.15 7.66
CA LEU A 61 4.67 -21.42 7.04
C LEU A 61 3.48 -22.11 7.72
N ARG A 62 3.24 -21.89 9.01
CA ARG A 62 2.13 -22.51 9.75
C ARG A 62 0.78 -22.05 9.21
N ASP A 63 0.68 -20.78 8.88
CA ASP A 63 -0.54 -20.16 8.36
C ASP A 63 -0.87 -20.64 6.93
N HIS A 64 0.15 -21.09 6.20
CA HIS A 64 0.01 -21.71 4.87
C HIS A 64 -0.06 -23.24 4.90
N TRP A 65 0.44 -23.87 5.99
CA TRP A 65 0.61 -25.31 6.06
C TRP A 65 0.33 -25.86 7.45
N HIS A 66 -0.67 -26.68 7.56
CA HIS A 66 -1.05 -27.39 8.78
C HIS A 66 -0.12 -28.58 9.12
N LYS A 67 1.16 -28.58 8.66
CA LYS A 67 2.13 -29.65 8.92
C LYS A 67 3.33 -29.14 9.71
N ASP A 68 3.76 -29.92 10.67
CA ASP A 68 5.05 -29.72 11.33
C ASP A 68 6.19 -29.95 10.32
N TRP A 69 7.09 -28.98 10.20
CA TRP A 69 8.29 -29.03 9.37
C TRP A 69 9.49 -28.51 10.17
N SER A 70 10.69 -28.88 9.74
CA SER A 70 11.96 -28.45 10.34
C SER A 70 12.81 -27.71 9.30
N LEU A 71 13.87 -27.04 9.76
CA LEU A 71 14.86 -26.45 8.85
C LEU A 71 15.52 -27.47 7.92
N ASP A 72 15.56 -28.73 8.32
CA ASP A 72 16.13 -29.82 7.51
C ASP A 72 15.27 -30.14 6.28
N ASP A 73 13.99 -29.76 6.30
CA ASP A 73 13.08 -29.90 5.17
C ASP A 73 13.25 -28.79 4.13
N VAL A 74 13.97 -27.71 4.47
CA VAL A 74 14.22 -26.57 3.57
C VAL A 74 15.34 -26.92 2.61
N GLU A 75 15.01 -27.00 1.33
CA GLU A 75 15.96 -27.28 0.25
C GLU A 75 16.73 -26.04 -0.15
N LYS A 76 15.98 -24.93 -0.32
CA LYS A 76 16.50 -23.67 -0.87
C LYS A 76 15.73 -22.47 -0.31
N ILE A 77 16.45 -21.37 -0.15
CA ILE A 77 15.89 -20.03 0.12
C ILE A 77 16.38 -19.08 -0.97
N LYS A 78 15.47 -18.30 -1.54
CA LYS A 78 15.81 -17.14 -2.36
C LYS A 78 15.44 -15.88 -1.59
N ILE A 79 16.35 -14.94 -1.48
CA ILE A 79 16.11 -13.60 -0.97
C ILE A 79 16.30 -12.65 -2.15
N ARG A 80 15.22 -11.95 -2.51
CA ARG A 80 15.19 -11.05 -3.65
C ARG A 80 14.93 -9.63 -3.19
N SER A 81 15.78 -8.68 -3.54
CA SER A 81 15.50 -7.25 -3.41
C SER A 81 14.45 -6.88 -4.47
N GLU A 82 13.26 -6.46 -4.03
CA GLU A 82 12.13 -6.13 -4.91
C GLU A 82 12.11 -4.62 -5.22
N LYS A 83 12.21 -3.78 -4.20
CA LYS A 83 12.04 -2.33 -4.32
C LYS A 83 12.90 -1.58 -3.30
N HIS A 84 13.53 -0.52 -3.75
CA HIS A 84 14.28 0.39 -2.92
C HIS A 84 13.42 1.61 -2.61
N GLY A 85 12.79 1.60 -1.44
CA GLY A 85 11.95 2.71 -0.97
C GLY A 85 12.76 3.78 -0.25
N VAL A 86 12.19 4.97 -0.13
CA VAL A 86 12.82 6.11 0.56
C VAL A 86 13.00 5.86 2.07
N LEU A 87 12.05 5.18 2.71
CA LEU A 87 12.05 4.93 4.17
C LEU A 87 12.61 3.56 4.52
N TYR A 88 12.31 2.55 3.73
CA TYR A 88 12.78 1.18 3.92
C TYR A 88 12.80 0.43 2.59
N HIS A 89 13.56 -0.65 2.57
CA HIS A 89 13.74 -1.52 1.41
C HIS A 89 12.83 -2.72 1.50
N LEU A 90 12.20 -3.09 0.40
CA LEU A 90 11.35 -4.28 0.30
C LEU A 90 12.13 -5.42 -0.35
N ALA A 91 12.16 -6.55 0.32
CA ALA A 91 12.62 -7.82 -0.24
C ALA A 91 11.51 -8.86 -0.18
N SER A 92 11.57 -9.87 -1.05
CA SER A 92 10.82 -11.11 -0.90
C SER A 92 11.72 -12.25 -0.49
N VAL A 93 11.19 -13.13 0.35
CA VAL A 93 11.84 -14.37 0.75
C VAL A 93 11.00 -15.54 0.26
N GLU A 94 11.59 -16.35 -0.61
CA GLU A 94 10.96 -17.53 -1.19
C GLU A 94 11.63 -18.80 -0.65
N VAL A 95 10.87 -19.62 0.05
CA VAL A 95 11.35 -20.84 0.71
C VAL A 95 10.82 -22.06 -0.01
N PHE A 96 11.71 -22.94 -0.43
CA PHE A 96 11.40 -24.18 -1.11
C PHE A 96 11.52 -25.35 -0.15
N LEU A 97 10.45 -26.11 -0.03
CA LEU A 97 10.28 -27.29 0.81
C LEU A 97 9.76 -28.42 -0.09
N LYS A 98 10.33 -29.61 -0.06
CA LYS A 98 9.86 -30.86 -0.71
C LYS A 98 8.62 -30.75 -1.62
N GLY A 99 8.78 -30.03 -2.76
CA GLY A 99 7.73 -29.89 -3.79
C GLY A 99 6.74 -28.74 -3.59
N THR A 100 6.95 -27.87 -2.60
CA THR A 100 6.16 -26.66 -2.39
C THR A 100 7.06 -25.45 -2.11
N ARG A 101 6.51 -24.27 -2.35
CA ARG A 101 7.17 -23.00 -2.02
C ARG A 101 6.22 -22.09 -1.23
N VAL A 102 6.80 -21.28 -0.36
CA VAL A 102 6.13 -20.20 0.33
C VAL A 102 6.91 -18.92 0.10
N LYS A 103 6.22 -17.82 -0.12
CA LYS A 103 6.80 -16.50 -0.31
C LYS A 103 6.24 -15.54 0.73
N PHE A 104 7.09 -14.69 1.30
CA PHE A 104 6.71 -13.62 2.21
C PHE A 104 7.57 -12.37 2.00
N THR A 105 7.11 -11.22 2.50
CA THR A 105 7.84 -9.95 2.43
C THR A 105 8.83 -9.84 3.57
N LEU A 106 9.89 -9.09 3.33
CA LEU A 106 10.83 -8.63 4.35
C LEU A 106 11.17 -7.16 4.09
N SER A 107 10.51 -6.26 4.82
CA SER A 107 10.80 -4.83 4.79
C SER A 107 11.94 -4.52 5.76
N THR A 108 12.97 -3.79 5.32
CA THR A 108 14.17 -3.49 6.09
C THR A 108 14.42 -1.99 6.17
N ALA A 109 14.45 -1.44 7.38
CA ALA A 109 14.77 -0.04 7.66
C ALA A 109 16.13 0.08 8.34
N LEU A 110 16.91 1.12 7.96
CA LEU A 110 18.22 1.44 8.50
C LEU A 110 18.25 2.85 9.12
N SER A 111 17.59 3.83 8.50
CA SER A 111 17.55 5.20 9.03
C SER A 111 16.63 5.29 10.25
N GLY A 112 16.86 6.28 11.12
CA GLY A 112 16.00 6.54 12.28
C GLY A 112 14.53 6.71 11.89
N ASP A 113 14.26 7.55 10.89
CA ASP A 113 12.91 7.82 10.38
C ASP A 113 12.27 6.57 9.75
N GLY A 114 13.07 5.80 9.01
CA GLY A 114 12.62 4.53 8.42
C GLY A 114 12.27 3.49 9.48
N ILE A 115 13.08 3.38 10.55
CA ILE A 115 12.83 2.47 11.67
C ILE A 115 11.54 2.87 12.40
N GLU A 116 11.36 4.16 12.70
CA GLU A 116 10.14 4.64 13.35
C GLU A 116 8.91 4.39 12.48
N CYS A 117 9.02 4.66 11.19
CA CYS A 117 7.95 4.39 10.22
C CYS A 117 7.58 2.90 10.20
N LEU A 118 8.56 2.01 10.11
CA LEU A 118 8.32 0.56 10.00
C LEU A 118 7.75 -0.03 11.30
N VAL A 119 8.17 0.45 12.47
CA VAL A 119 7.60 0.06 13.76
C VAL A 119 6.15 0.51 13.87
N ARG A 120 5.85 1.76 13.50
CA ARG A 120 4.48 2.28 13.49
C ARG A 120 3.58 1.50 12.53
N GLU A 121 4.08 1.20 11.34
CA GLU A 121 3.35 0.40 10.35
C GLU A 121 3.01 -1.00 10.88
N HIS A 122 3.96 -1.67 11.53
CA HIS A 122 3.72 -2.93 12.22
C HIS A 122 2.56 -2.84 13.20
N ASP A 123 2.60 -1.84 14.11
CA ASP A 123 1.61 -1.70 15.17
C ASP A 123 0.22 -1.39 14.61
N VAL A 124 0.16 -0.58 13.56
CA VAL A 124 -1.09 -0.25 12.87
C VAL A 124 -1.67 -1.47 12.16
N LEU A 125 -0.87 -2.18 11.35
CA LEU A 125 -1.33 -3.38 10.63
C LEU A 125 -1.79 -4.48 11.58
N ASP A 126 -1.06 -4.75 12.66
CA ASP A 126 -1.44 -5.73 13.69
C ASP A 126 -2.77 -5.34 14.36
N ARG A 127 -2.94 -4.05 14.71
CA ARG A 127 -4.20 -3.53 15.25
C ARG A 127 -5.36 -3.70 14.27
N LEU A 128 -5.18 -3.29 13.01
CA LEU A 128 -6.24 -3.35 12.00
C LEU A 128 -6.65 -4.79 11.68
N ASN A 129 -5.70 -5.69 11.52
CA ASN A 129 -5.97 -7.10 11.28
C ASN A 129 -6.77 -7.74 12.43
N ARG A 130 -6.48 -7.37 13.69
CA ARG A 130 -7.23 -7.87 14.86
C ARG A 130 -8.61 -7.25 15.00
N THR A 131 -8.74 -5.96 14.67
CA THR A 131 -9.98 -5.20 14.89
C THR A 131 -11.00 -5.50 13.81
N PHE A 132 -10.59 -5.46 12.54
CA PHE A 132 -11.50 -5.54 11.41
C PHE A 132 -11.64 -6.97 10.85
N GLN A 133 -10.61 -7.80 10.97
CA GLN A 133 -10.57 -9.18 10.45
C GLN A 133 -10.91 -9.28 8.96
N LEU A 134 -10.60 -8.24 8.21
CA LEU A 134 -10.82 -8.15 6.76
C LEU A 134 -9.59 -8.67 5.99
N PRO A 135 -9.75 -9.24 4.78
CA PRO A 135 -8.66 -9.90 4.08
C PRO A 135 -7.79 -8.96 3.24
N PHE A 136 -7.94 -7.63 3.37
CA PHE A 136 -7.35 -6.69 2.41
C PHE A 136 -5.93 -6.23 2.76
N LEU A 137 -5.51 -6.39 4.02
CA LEU A 137 -4.17 -6.04 4.52
C LEU A 137 -3.31 -7.29 4.69
N PRO A 138 -1.97 -7.17 4.61
CA PRO A 138 -1.09 -8.30 4.83
C PRO A 138 -1.09 -8.75 6.29
N GLU A 139 -1.07 -10.06 6.51
CA GLU A 139 -0.79 -10.64 7.82
C GLU A 139 0.65 -10.33 8.24
N ILE A 140 0.83 -9.96 9.51
CA ILE A 140 2.14 -9.67 10.08
C ILE A 140 2.69 -10.95 10.74
N TYR A 141 3.88 -11.36 10.35
CA TYR A 141 4.55 -12.51 10.93
C TYR A 141 5.49 -12.13 12.07
N SER A 142 6.32 -11.09 11.89
CA SER A 142 7.21 -10.59 12.95
C SER A 142 7.82 -9.24 12.61
N ILE A 143 8.21 -8.48 13.67
CA ILE A 143 9.14 -7.35 13.55
C ILE A 143 10.35 -7.58 14.44
N LYS A 144 11.54 -7.19 14.01
CA LYS A 144 12.78 -7.35 14.78
C LYS A 144 13.84 -6.33 14.46
N GLU A 145 14.60 -6.04 15.52
CA GLU A 145 15.90 -5.41 15.46
C GLU A 145 16.99 -6.46 15.21
N ILE A 146 17.82 -6.22 14.21
CA ILE A 146 18.96 -7.05 13.82
C ILE A 146 20.22 -6.22 13.90
N ALA A 147 21.23 -6.74 14.62
CA ALA A 147 22.57 -6.19 14.63
C ALA A 147 23.31 -6.69 13.38
N CYS A 148 23.68 -5.80 12.48
CA CYS A 148 24.39 -6.11 11.25
C CYS A 148 25.87 -5.74 11.39
N PRO A 149 26.80 -6.72 11.49
CA PRO A 149 28.22 -6.43 11.48
C PRO A 149 28.65 -5.78 10.16
N THR A 150 29.50 -4.77 10.23
CA THR A 150 30.07 -4.11 9.05
C THR A 150 31.48 -4.61 8.78
N ASP A 151 31.96 -4.38 7.57
CA ASP A 151 33.33 -4.75 7.16
C ASP A 151 34.42 -3.97 7.95
N HIS A 152 34.03 -2.88 8.61
CA HIS A 152 34.93 -2.05 9.43
C HIS A 152 34.90 -2.38 10.93
N GLY A 153 34.20 -3.47 11.32
CA GLY A 153 34.13 -3.94 12.72
C GLY A 153 33.16 -3.14 13.60
N THR A 154 32.37 -2.26 13.02
CA THR A 154 31.21 -1.62 13.67
C THR A 154 29.96 -2.49 13.49
N THR A 155 28.87 -2.11 14.14
CA THR A 155 27.58 -2.79 14.03
C THR A 155 26.51 -1.75 13.70
N GLU A 156 25.80 -1.97 12.63
CA GLU A 156 24.65 -1.17 12.26
C GLU A 156 23.36 -1.82 12.74
N LYS A 157 22.42 -0.98 13.11
CA LYS A 157 21.09 -1.40 13.54
C LYS A 157 20.15 -1.44 12.34
N MET A 158 19.50 -2.58 12.10
CA MET A 158 18.43 -2.73 11.13
C MET A 158 17.16 -3.19 11.83
N VAL A 159 16.02 -2.67 11.41
CA VAL A 159 14.71 -3.22 11.80
C VAL A 159 14.10 -3.90 10.58
N MET A 160 13.62 -5.12 10.78
CA MET A 160 13.04 -5.95 9.73
C MET A 160 11.64 -6.40 10.12
N LEU A 161 10.68 -6.12 9.23
CA LEU A 161 9.28 -6.54 9.32
C LEU A 161 9.02 -7.63 8.29
N SER A 162 8.57 -8.80 8.73
CA SER A 162 8.11 -9.87 7.84
C SER A 162 6.58 -9.93 7.83
N ALA A 163 6.01 -10.04 6.62
CA ALA A 163 4.57 -10.06 6.41
C ALA A 163 4.19 -10.93 5.21
N GLN A 164 2.90 -11.15 5.03
CA GLN A 164 2.34 -11.89 3.93
C GLN A 164 2.75 -11.31 2.57
N TRP A 165 3.09 -12.20 1.63
CA TRP A 165 3.21 -11.89 0.22
C TRP A 165 1.88 -12.20 -0.48
N PHE A 166 1.37 -11.27 -1.25
CA PHE A 166 0.19 -11.50 -2.07
C PHE A 166 0.61 -12.10 -3.43
N GLU A 167 0.41 -13.40 -3.61
CA GLU A 167 0.74 -14.11 -4.86
C GLU A 167 -0.15 -13.66 -6.02
N ASP A 168 0.46 -13.46 -7.20
CA ASP A 168 -0.20 -13.04 -8.44
C ASP A 168 -0.89 -11.66 -8.36
N TYR A 169 -0.49 -10.82 -7.40
CA TYR A 169 -0.89 -9.42 -7.36
C TYR A 169 0.20 -8.54 -7.96
N HIS A 170 -0.21 -7.51 -8.70
CA HIS A 170 0.67 -6.64 -9.47
C HIS A 170 0.45 -5.19 -9.12
N GLU A 171 1.52 -4.39 -9.10
CA GLU A 171 1.43 -2.93 -9.07
C GLU A 171 0.77 -2.43 -10.36
N TRP A 172 0.18 -1.27 -10.30
CA TRP A 172 -0.41 -0.58 -11.44
C TRP A 172 -0.19 0.92 -11.33
N HIS A 173 0.01 1.57 -12.47
CA HIS A 173 0.24 3.01 -12.54
C HIS A 173 -0.37 3.58 -13.81
N LEU A 174 -0.59 4.90 -13.81
CA LEU A 174 -0.89 5.62 -15.02
C LEU A 174 0.30 5.58 -15.97
N ALA A 175 0.05 5.35 -17.23
CA ALA A 175 1.05 5.39 -18.28
C ALA A 175 0.42 5.89 -19.57
N MET A 176 1.23 6.51 -20.44
CA MET A 176 0.81 6.87 -21.80
C MET A 176 0.83 5.62 -22.67
N ASP A 177 -0.29 5.28 -23.27
CA ASP A 177 -0.35 4.18 -24.25
C ASP A 177 0.33 4.65 -25.55
N PRO A 178 1.41 3.99 -25.98
CA PRO A 178 2.15 4.41 -27.18
C PRO A 178 1.35 4.20 -28.47
N VAL A 179 0.23 3.48 -28.45
CA VAL A 179 -0.57 3.18 -29.64
C VAL A 179 -1.51 4.34 -29.98
N ASP A 180 -2.20 4.88 -28.99
CA ASP A 180 -3.19 5.94 -29.20
C ASP A 180 -2.84 7.27 -28.51
N GLY A 181 -1.79 7.28 -27.68
CA GLY A 181 -1.35 8.46 -26.93
C GLY A 181 -2.28 8.81 -25.76
N GLU A 182 -3.22 7.94 -25.41
CA GLU A 182 -4.11 8.14 -24.26
C GLU A 182 -3.46 7.68 -22.94
N GLN A 183 -3.86 8.32 -21.86
CA GLN A 183 -3.44 7.94 -20.52
C GLN A 183 -4.32 6.81 -20.01
N LYS A 184 -3.69 5.69 -19.65
CA LYS A 184 -4.38 4.47 -19.18
C LYS A 184 -3.70 3.88 -17.94
N ILE A 185 -4.45 3.10 -17.17
CA ILE A 185 -3.88 2.26 -16.12
C ILE A 185 -3.12 1.11 -16.76
N LYS A 186 -1.81 1.02 -16.46
CA LYS A 186 -0.91 -0.04 -16.88
C LYS A 186 -0.62 -0.97 -15.70
N ILE A 187 -0.93 -2.23 -15.84
CA ILE A 187 -0.68 -3.28 -14.85
C ILE A 187 0.70 -3.87 -15.10
N TRP A 188 1.53 -3.90 -14.05
CA TRP A 188 2.93 -4.32 -14.13
C TRP A 188 3.08 -5.80 -13.81
N ASP A 189 2.67 -6.66 -14.75
CA ASP A 189 2.89 -8.10 -14.63
C ASP A 189 4.27 -8.47 -15.18
N LEU A 190 5.22 -8.69 -14.28
CA LEU A 190 6.59 -9.08 -14.65
C LEU A 190 6.68 -10.51 -15.22
N GLY A 191 5.70 -11.35 -14.95
CA GLY A 191 5.69 -12.75 -15.42
C GLY A 191 5.11 -12.94 -16.81
N ARG A 192 4.07 -12.16 -17.14
CA ARG A 192 3.31 -12.27 -18.41
C ARG A 192 3.51 -11.08 -19.33
N GLY A 193 4.20 -10.05 -18.88
CA GLY A 193 4.36 -8.77 -19.56
C GLY A 193 3.33 -7.74 -19.12
N HIS A 194 3.72 -6.48 -19.20
CA HIS A 194 2.85 -5.36 -18.85
C HIS A 194 1.67 -5.25 -19.82
N ARG A 195 0.50 -4.87 -19.30
CA ARG A 195 -0.68 -4.63 -20.11
C ARG A 195 -1.46 -3.42 -19.64
N TYR A 196 -2.23 -2.79 -20.51
CA TYR A 196 -3.18 -1.77 -20.14
C TYR A 196 -4.51 -2.40 -19.68
N ALA A 197 -5.09 -1.82 -18.63
CA ALA A 197 -6.41 -2.19 -18.17
C ALA A 197 -7.48 -1.70 -19.15
N SER A 198 -8.52 -2.49 -19.36
CA SER A 198 -9.72 -2.01 -20.01
C SER A 198 -10.43 -0.95 -19.15
N SER A 199 -11.32 -0.14 -19.73
CA SER A 199 -12.06 0.88 -18.99
C SER A 199 -12.86 0.28 -17.82
N MET A 200 -13.40 -0.93 -17.96
CA MET A 200 -14.11 -1.63 -16.89
C MET A 200 -13.16 -2.08 -15.79
N GLU A 201 -11.99 -2.60 -16.13
CA GLU A 201 -10.98 -2.99 -15.13
C GLU A 201 -10.46 -1.77 -14.38
N ALA A 202 -10.16 -0.68 -15.11
CA ALA A 202 -9.72 0.58 -14.51
C ALA A 202 -10.75 1.13 -13.51
N PHE A 203 -12.02 1.15 -13.90
CA PHE A 203 -13.11 1.54 -13.01
C PHE A 203 -13.16 0.68 -11.75
N ARG A 204 -13.13 -0.66 -11.90
CA ARG A 204 -13.20 -1.59 -10.78
C ARG A 204 -11.99 -1.55 -9.87
N ILE A 205 -10.79 -1.24 -10.39
CA ILE A 205 -9.59 -1.05 -9.55
C ILE A 205 -9.83 0.10 -8.57
N ILE A 206 -10.28 1.26 -9.06
CA ILE A 206 -10.51 2.44 -8.23
C ILE A 206 -11.70 2.24 -7.28
N GLU A 207 -12.77 1.60 -7.74
CA GLU A 207 -13.92 1.21 -6.93
C GLU A 207 -13.47 0.37 -5.72
N GLU A 208 -12.72 -0.70 -5.94
CA GLU A 208 -12.22 -1.58 -4.88
C GLU A 208 -11.23 -0.87 -3.94
N CYS A 209 -10.34 0.00 -4.46
CA CYS A 209 -9.45 0.81 -3.63
C CYS A 209 -10.25 1.69 -2.66
N SER A 210 -11.26 2.40 -3.16
CA SER A 210 -12.11 3.28 -2.36
C SER A 210 -12.94 2.49 -1.33
N LYS A 211 -13.49 1.34 -1.74
CA LYS A 211 -14.22 0.42 -0.88
C LYS A 211 -13.35 -0.06 0.29
N ILE A 212 -12.12 -0.49 0.01
CA ILE A 212 -11.17 -0.93 1.04
C ILE A 212 -10.94 0.17 2.08
N LEU A 213 -10.72 1.43 1.66
CA LEU A 213 -10.53 2.53 2.61
C LEU A 213 -11.74 2.75 3.49
N ALA A 214 -12.97 2.71 2.93
CA ALA A 214 -14.21 2.86 3.68
C ALA A 214 -14.43 1.71 4.68
N LEU A 215 -14.06 0.48 4.32
CA LEU A 215 -14.18 -0.69 5.20
C LEU A 215 -13.30 -0.60 6.46
N TYR A 216 -12.14 0.08 6.38
CA TYR A 216 -11.24 0.27 7.52
C TYR A 216 -11.48 1.59 8.28
N TYR A 217 -12.54 2.32 8.02
CA TYR A 217 -12.88 3.51 8.80
C TYR A 217 -13.37 3.13 10.20
N ASP A 218 -12.77 3.72 11.24
CA ASP A 218 -13.21 3.50 12.62
C ASP A 218 -14.23 4.57 13.03
N HIS A 219 -15.48 4.14 13.26
CA HIS A 219 -16.57 5.03 13.66
C HIS A 219 -16.46 5.52 15.11
N LYS A 220 -15.53 5.00 15.92
CA LYS A 220 -15.39 5.36 17.33
C LYS A 220 -14.46 6.54 17.52
N ASP A 221 -13.30 6.48 16.84
CA ASP A 221 -12.26 7.51 16.95
C ASP A 221 -12.02 8.24 15.62
N PHE A 222 -12.81 7.91 14.58
CA PHE A 222 -12.77 8.50 13.24
C PHE A 222 -11.43 8.32 12.51
N SER A 223 -10.63 7.36 12.97
CA SER A 223 -9.37 6.99 12.32
C SER A 223 -9.64 6.38 10.96
N ARG A 224 -8.80 6.75 10.01
CA ARG A 224 -8.80 6.25 8.64
C ARG A 224 -7.41 5.89 8.17
N ILE A 225 -7.33 5.03 7.18
CA ILE A 225 -6.06 4.77 6.49
C ILE A 225 -5.67 6.01 5.70
N GLY A 226 -4.51 6.57 6.02
CA GLY A 226 -3.93 7.74 5.35
C GLY A 226 -2.49 7.48 4.90
N GLY A 227 -1.94 8.44 4.13
CA GLY A 227 -0.54 8.38 3.66
C GLY A 227 -0.28 7.31 2.61
N TRP A 228 -1.33 6.78 1.98
CA TRP A 228 -1.23 5.87 0.84
C TRP A 228 -1.15 6.65 -0.47
N HIS A 229 -0.50 6.04 -1.47
CA HIS A 229 -0.34 6.62 -2.81
C HIS A 229 -0.34 5.52 -3.86
N HIS A 230 -1.03 5.72 -4.97
CA HIS A 230 -0.94 4.82 -6.12
C HIS A 230 0.50 4.74 -6.64
N ALA A 231 1.17 5.87 -6.76
CA ALA A 231 2.57 5.96 -7.19
C ALA A 231 3.56 5.15 -6.33
N ALA A 232 3.23 4.89 -5.06
CA ALA A 232 4.06 4.05 -4.20
C ALA A 232 3.82 2.54 -4.40
N GLY A 233 2.80 2.15 -5.20
CA GLY A 233 2.38 0.76 -5.35
C GLY A 233 1.70 0.21 -4.09
N ASP A 234 1.04 1.08 -3.32
CA ASP A 234 0.38 0.67 -2.08
C ASP A 234 -0.82 -0.22 -2.34
N PHE A 235 -1.58 0.06 -3.40
CA PHE A 235 -2.63 -0.82 -3.89
C PHE A 235 -2.12 -1.71 -5.03
N ILE A 236 -2.37 -3.00 -4.90
CA ILE A 236 -2.01 -4.02 -5.89
C ILE A 236 -3.25 -4.78 -6.34
N VAL A 237 -3.24 -5.25 -7.58
CA VAL A 237 -4.39 -5.91 -8.21
C VAL A 237 -4.06 -7.31 -8.70
N ASN A 238 -4.98 -8.23 -8.50
CA ASN A 238 -5.01 -9.54 -9.16
C ASN A 238 -6.24 -9.60 -10.07
N ILE A 239 -6.02 -9.83 -11.36
CA ILE A 239 -7.09 -10.01 -12.35
C ILE A 239 -6.97 -11.43 -12.90
N ARG A 240 -7.96 -12.25 -12.59
CA ARG A 240 -8.01 -13.65 -13.03
C ARG A 240 -8.52 -13.76 -14.46
N GLU A 241 -8.24 -14.89 -15.10
CA GLU A 241 -8.69 -15.18 -16.46
C GLU A 241 -10.22 -15.18 -16.63
N ASP A 242 -10.96 -15.46 -15.54
CA ASP A 242 -12.42 -15.39 -15.52
C ASP A 242 -12.97 -13.95 -15.31
N GLY A 243 -12.11 -12.94 -15.31
CA GLY A 243 -12.45 -11.54 -15.14
C GLY A 243 -12.71 -11.11 -13.68
N ARG A 244 -12.53 -12.00 -12.69
CA ARG A 244 -12.57 -11.61 -11.27
C ARG A 244 -11.36 -10.76 -10.94
N LEU A 245 -11.65 -9.61 -10.35
CA LEU A 245 -10.66 -8.63 -9.93
C LEU A 245 -10.65 -8.55 -8.40
N ASN A 246 -9.47 -8.57 -7.81
CA ASN A 246 -9.26 -8.40 -6.38
C ASN A 246 -8.17 -7.35 -6.17
N VAL A 247 -8.37 -6.48 -5.18
CA VAL A 247 -7.38 -5.48 -4.76
C VAL A 247 -6.91 -5.79 -3.35
N ARG A 248 -5.66 -5.43 -3.06
CA ARG A 248 -5.06 -5.48 -1.72
C ARG A 248 -4.32 -4.17 -1.47
N LEU A 249 -4.26 -3.80 -0.21
CA LEU A 249 -3.43 -2.70 0.28
C LEU A 249 -2.21 -3.28 1.00
N THR A 250 -1.02 -2.93 0.58
CA THR A 250 0.23 -3.57 1.04
C THR A 250 0.80 -2.96 2.31
N THR A 251 0.41 -1.72 2.65
CA THR A 251 0.98 -0.93 3.74
C THR A 251 -0.05 0.02 4.36
N VAL A 252 0.12 0.36 5.63
CA VAL A 252 -0.66 1.41 6.31
C VAL A 252 0.30 2.28 7.12
N ARG A 253 0.75 3.40 6.54
CA ARG A 253 1.72 4.31 7.18
C ARG A 253 1.10 5.18 8.25
N LYS A 254 -0.20 5.52 8.11
CA LYS A 254 -0.97 6.35 9.04
C LYS A 254 -2.36 5.78 9.26
N TYR A 255 -2.79 5.78 10.50
CA TYR A 255 -4.15 5.45 10.86
C TYR A 255 -4.60 6.39 11.99
N GLU A 256 -5.21 7.49 11.59
CA GLU A 256 -5.55 8.62 12.45
C GLU A 256 -6.73 9.40 11.86
N PRO A 257 -7.46 10.19 12.66
CA PRO A 257 -8.47 11.09 12.15
C PRO A 257 -7.89 12.09 11.16
N LEU A 258 -8.65 12.44 10.12
CA LEU A 258 -8.21 13.42 9.13
C LEU A 258 -8.02 14.82 9.75
N MET A 259 -8.85 15.17 10.73
CA MET A 259 -8.86 16.46 11.42
C MET A 259 -8.50 16.27 12.90
N ALA A 260 -7.22 15.99 13.17
CA ALA A 260 -6.73 15.73 14.53
C ALA A 260 -6.78 16.95 15.51
N SER A 261 -7.08 18.14 14.99
CA SER A 261 -7.06 19.39 15.77
C SER A 261 -8.42 19.85 16.33
N VAL A 262 -9.48 19.07 16.08
CA VAL A 262 -10.83 19.39 16.60
C VAL A 262 -10.97 18.79 18.00
N SER A 263 -11.46 19.58 18.99
CA SER A 263 -11.70 19.06 20.33
C SER A 263 -12.77 17.97 20.32
N GLU A 264 -12.67 16.97 21.22
CA GLU A 264 -13.66 15.88 21.31
C GLU A 264 -15.11 16.38 21.51
N GLU A 265 -15.29 17.55 22.16
CA GLU A 265 -16.59 18.16 22.41
C GLU A 265 -17.26 18.76 21.16
N ASP A 266 -16.46 19.15 20.16
CA ASP A 266 -16.93 19.79 18.91
C ASP A 266 -16.97 18.81 17.71
N PHE A 267 -16.64 17.54 17.94
CA PHE A 267 -16.48 16.57 16.87
C PHE A 267 -17.85 16.04 16.38
N ASN A 268 -18.17 16.35 15.12
CA ASN A 268 -19.39 15.87 14.47
C ASN A 268 -19.07 14.67 13.56
N PRO A 269 -19.59 13.46 13.82
CA PRO A 269 -19.35 12.27 13.01
C PRO A 269 -19.68 12.44 11.51
N MET A 270 -20.74 13.21 11.20
CA MET A 270 -21.14 13.49 9.83
C MET A 270 -20.09 14.36 9.12
N ILE A 271 -19.57 15.39 9.79
CA ILE A 271 -18.52 16.24 9.22
C ILE A 271 -17.23 15.42 8.98
N ALA A 272 -16.83 14.58 9.93
CA ALA A 272 -15.67 13.72 9.76
C ALA A 272 -15.80 12.78 8.56
N MET A 273 -16.99 12.21 8.38
CA MET A 273 -17.29 11.31 7.26
C MET A 273 -17.31 12.05 5.92
N ILE A 274 -17.87 13.26 5.88
CA ILE A 274 -17.84 14.12 4.68
C ILE A 274 -16.38 14.40 4.26
N TYR A 275 -15.54 14.82 5.19
CA TYR A 275 -14.13 15.10 4.88
C TYR A 275 -13.37 13.85 4.46
N PHE A 276 -13.63 12.70 5.10
CA PHE A 276 -13.03 11.43 4.68
C PHE A 276 -13.47 11.03 3.26
N PHE A 277 -14.74 11.18 2.92
CA PHE A 277 -15.27 10.95 1.59
C PHE A 277 -14.60 11.86 0.54
N LEU A 278 -14.58 13.17 0.81
CA LEU A 278 -13.99 14.17 -0.10
C LEU A 278 -12.48 13.92 -0.29
N ASP A 279 -11.74 13.65 0.79
CA ASP A 279 -10.33 13.29 0.75
C ASP A 279 -10.08 12.06 -0.11
N THR A 280 -10.91 11.03 0.04
CA THR A 280 -10.82 9.82 -0.76
C THR A 280 -11.02 10.10 -2.24
N THR A 281 -12.02 10.90 -2.62
CA THR A 281 -12.28 11.23 -4.03
C THR A 281 -11.16 12.04 -4.69
N LEU A 282 -10.48 12.89 -3.93
CA LEU A 282 -9.31 13.64 -4.40
C LEU A 282 -8.12 12.72 -4.64
N HIS A 283 -7.75 11.93 -3.61
CA HIS A 283 -6.56 11.07 -3.67
C HIS A 283 -6.70 9.93 -4.69
N MET A 284 -7.92 9.40 -4.91
CA MET A 284 -8.16 8.35 -5.91
C MET A 284 -7.88 8.80 -7.35
N ARG A 285 -7.79 10.10 -7.60
CA ARG A 285 -7.41 10.64 -8.91
C ARG A 285 -5.91 10.81 -9.10
N LEU A 286 -5.10 10.68 -8.05
CA LEU A 286 -3.68 11.04 -8.08
C LEU A 286 -2.79 9.82 -8.30
N ASP A 287 -1.88 9.92 -9.27
CA ASP A 287 -0.80 8.98 -9.51
C ASP A 287 0.42 9.72 -10.06
N ARG A 288 1.45 8.97 -10.44
CA ARG A 288 2.59 9.42 -11.25
C ARG A 288 2.70 8.58 -12.51
N LEU A 289 3.05 9.19 -13.62
CA LEU A 289 3.29 8.43 -14.85
C LEU A 289 4.36 7.38 -14.62
N ASP A 290 4.05 6.13 -14.99
CA ASP A 290 4.88 4.95 -14.72
C ASP A 290 5.39 4.85 -13.26
N GLY A 291 4.60 5.34 -12.28
CA GLY A 291 4.88 5.29 -10.85
C GLY A 291 5.96 6.25 -10.34
N VAL A 292 6.83 6.77 -11.20
CA VAL A 292 8.00 7.59 -10.84
C VAL A 292 8.13 8.89 -11.63
N GLY A 293 7.32 9.09 -12.68
CA GLY A 293 7.31 10.27 -13.52
C GLY A 293 6.66 11.48 -12.86
N GLU A 294 6.22 12.44 -13.67
CA GLU A 294 5.47 13.59 -13.22
C GLU A 294 4.12 13.20 -12.60
N ALA A 295 3.62 14.05 -11.70
CA ALA A 295 2.30 13.87 -11.11
C ALA A 295 1.23 13.89 -12.20
N ALA A 296 0.33 12.93 -12.16
CA ALA A 296 -0.72 12.73 -13.14
C ALA A 296 -2.07 12.50 -12.46
N ARG A 297 -3.14 12.79 -13.18
CA ARG A 297 -4.51 12.71 -12.69
C ARG A 297 -5.32 11.75 -13.53
N LEU A 298 -5.99 10.79 -12.89
CA LEU A 298 -6.98 9.94 -13.55
C LEU A 298 -8.18 10.77 -14.03
N ASP A 299 -8.79 10.30 -15.11
CA ASP A 299 -9.97 10.91 -15.71
C ASP A 299 -11.22 10.80 -14.83
N ASP A 300 -12.31 11.36 -15.29
CA ASP A 300 -13.60 11.49 -14.60
C ASP A 300 -14.14 10.17 -14.04
N PHE A 301 -13.87 9.04 -14.71
CA PHE A 301 -14.33 7.73 -14.25
C PHE A 301 -13.84 7.40 -12.82
N ALA A 302 -12.66 7.92 -12.44
CA ALA A 302 -12.09 7.63 -11.12
C ALA A 302 -12.92 8.24 -9.98
N VAL A 303 -13.57 9.38 -10.20
CA VAL A 303 -14.48 9.98 -9.22
C VAL A 303 -15.73 9.12 -9.06
N ALA A 304 -16.36 8.72 -10.17
CA ALA A 304 -17.55 7.87 -10.14
C ALA A 304 -17.25 6.51 -9.48
N ALA A 305 -16.09 5.92 -9.80
CA ALA A 305 -15.64 4.68 -9.19
C ALA A 305 -15.37 4.84 -7.68
N ALA A 306 -14.71 5.95 -7.28
CA ALA A 306 -14.44 6.25 -5.88
C ALA A 306 -15.74 6.45 -5.08
N VAL A 307 -16.71 7.21 -5.62
CA VAL A 307 -18.05 7.38 -5.01
C VAL A 307 -18.69 6.01 -4.79
N LYS A 308 -18.75 5.19 -5.84
CA LYS A 308 -19.38 3.87 -5.78
C LYS A 308 -18.73 2.98 -4.73
N GLY A 309 -17.40 2.82 -4.79
CA GLY A 309 -16.67 1.96 -3.86
C GLY A 309 -16.81 2.43 -2.40
N PHE A 310 -16.77 3.76 -2.18
CA PHE A 310 -16.94 4.33 -0.84
C PHE A 310 -18.29 3.95 -0.22
N PHE A 311 -19.39 4.17 -0.95
CA PHE A 311 -20.71 3.85 -0.44
C PHE A 311 -20.98 2.34 -0.35
N GLU A 312 -20.43 1.53 -1.24
CA GLU A 312 -20.47 0.07 -1.10
C GLU A 312 -19.74 -0.39 0.17
N GLY A 313 -18.55 0.17 0.47
CA GLY A 313 -17.81 -0.14 1.68
C GLY A 313 -18.55 0.25 2.96
N LEU A 314 -19.17 1.43 3.00
CA LEU A 314 -20.00 1.84 4.13
C LEU A 314 -21.21 0.92 4.31
N HIS A 315 -21.90 0.58 3.24
CA HIS A 315 -23.07 -0.31 3.29
C HIS A 315 -22.71 -1.72 3.77
N GLU A 316 -21.58 -2.26 3.32
CA GLU A 316 -21.07 -3.57 3.78
C GLU A 316 -20.79 -3.52 5.30
N ARG A 317 -20.16 -2.44 5.79
CA ARG A 317 -19.95 -2.22 7.23
C ARG A 317 -21.24 -2.13 8.03
N GLU A 318 -22.29 -1.53 7.49
CA GLU A 318 -23.60 -1.45 8.13
C GLU A 318 -24.28 -2.81 8.26
N THR A 319 -24.10 -3.67 7.27
CA THR A 319 -24.76 -4.99 7.23
C THR A 319 -24.03 -6.05 8.03
N GLU A 320 -22.70 -5.96 8.15
CA GLU A 320 -21.85 -6.97 8.82
C GLU A 320 -21.45 -6.57 10.26
N GLY A 321 -21.67 -5.30 10.64
CA GLY A 321 -21.21 -4.77 11.92
C GLY A 321 -22.19 -5.00 13.08
N ASP A 322 -21.65 -5.44 14.24
CA ASP A 322 -22.41 -5.61 15.49
C ASP A 322 -22.65 -4.30 16.27
N GLY A 323 -22.32 -3.14 15.71
CA GLY A 323 -22.32 -1.85 16.41
C GLY A 323 -23.24 -0.80 15.82
N VAL A 324 -23.61 0.20 16.65
CA VAL A 324 -24.31 1.39 16.18
C VAL A 324 -23.34 2.23 15.34
N ILE A 325 -23.63 2.36 14.06
CA ILE A 325 -22.88 3.25 13.15
C ILE A 325 -23.50 4.65 13.25
N PRO A 326 -22.72 5.67 13.69
CA PRO A 326 -23.26 7.02 13.94
C PRO A 326 -23.69 7.75 12.68
N VAL A 327 -23.15 7.37 11.51
CA VAL A 327 -23.48 7.94 10.21
C VAL A 327 -23.80 6.81 9.24
N ARG A 328 -25.05 6.72 8.78
CA ARG A 328 -25.44 5.73 7.79
C ARG A 328 -25.09 6.18 6.38
N ALA A 329 -24.77 5.25 5.52
CA ALA A 329 -24.44 5.51 4.11
C ALA A 329 -25.55 6.31 3.40
N ALA A 330 -26.82 5.95 3.64
CA ALA A 330 -27.97 6.64 3.03
C ALA A 330 -28.12 8.09 3.53
N ASP A 331 -27.85 8.37 4.81
CA ASP A 331 -27.94 9.71 5.38
C ASP A 331 -26.81 10.60 4.85
N LEU A 332 -25.59 10.07 4.76
CA LEU A 332 -24.44 10.75 4.15
C LEU A 332 -24.71 11.06 2.66
N LEU A 333 -25.17 10.06 1.90
CA LEU A 333 -25.45 10.24 0.48
C LEU A 333 -26.51 11.32 0.27
N SER A 334 -27.63 11.25 1.01
CA SER A 334 -28.71 12.25 0.91
C SER A 334 -28.20 13.66 1.21
N LEU A 335 -27.32 13.80 2.20
CA LEU A 335 -26.72 15.10 2.53
C LEU A 335 -25.80 15.59 1.41
N LEU A 336 -24.90 14.74 0.89
CA LEU A 336 -23.99 15.11 -0.18
C LEU A 336 -24.75 15.44 -1.49
N GLN A 337 -25.84 14.74 -1.79
CA GLN A 337 -26.70 15.03 -2.94
C GLN A 337 -27.49 16.33 -2.79
N SER A 338 -27.68 16.81 -1.55
CA SER A 338 -28.36 18.09 -1.31
C SER A 338 -27.44 19.31 -1.55
N PHE A 339 -26.13 19.12 -1.60
CA PHE A 339 -25.19 20.21 -1.87
C PHE A 339 -25.27 20.62 -3.34
N ASP A 340 -25.27 21.94 -3.57
CA ASP A 340 -24.98 22.48 -4.87
C ASP A 340 -23.45 22.58 -5.11
N ARG A 341 -23.04 22.93 -6.34
CA ARG A 341 -21.62 23.03 -6.69
C ARG A 341 -20.87 24.06 -5.83
N PRO A 342 -21.38 25.30 -5.59
CA PRO A 342 -20.76 26.25 -4.67
C PRO A 342 -20.64 25.75 -3.22
N GLU A 343 -21.56 24.90 -2.77
CA GLU A 343 -21.49 24.31 -1.44
C GLU A 343 -20.41 23.23 -1.35
N LEU A 344 -20.27 22.38 -2.37
CA LEU A 344 -19.18 21.41 -2.47
C LEU A 344 -17.82 22.11 -2.50
N GLU A 345 -17.68 23.22 -3.23
CA GLU A 345 -16.47 24.05 -3.27
C GLU A 345 -16.09 24.55 -1.87
N ARG A 346 -17.04 25.15 -1.16
CA ARG A 346 -16.81 25.67 0.21
C ARG A 346 -16.43 24.59 1.21
N VAL A 347 -16.96 23.37 1.07
CA VAL A 347 -16.63 22.24 1.96
C VAL A 347 -15.25 21.66 1.61
N LEU A 348 -14.81 21.72 0.35
CA LEU A 348 -13.49 21.26 -0.09
C LEU A 348 -12.35 22.25 0.25
N GLU A 349 -12.64 23.55 0.36
CA GLU A 349 -11.65 24.59 0.57
C GLU A 349 -10.73 24.34 1.78
N PRO A 350 -11.23 24.03 3.00
CA PRO A 350 -10.36 23.76 4.16
C PRO A 350 -9.42 22.57 3.95
N LEU A 351 -9.87 21.57 3.21
CA LEU A 351 -9.08 20.37 2.89
C LEU A 351 -7.93 20.73 1.94
N MET A 352 -8.20 21.56 0.94
CA MET A 352 -7.19 22.03 -0.01
C MET A 352 -6.17 22.96 0.64
N ASP A 353 -6.59 23.82 1.55
CA ASP A 353 -5.69 24.70 2.33
C ASP A 353 -4.71 23.87 3.17
N GLN A 354 -5.19 22.81 3.81
CA GLN A 354 -4.34 21.89 4.55
C GLN A 354 -3.27 21.25 3.65
N TYR A 355 -3.64 20.77 2.45
CA TYR A 355 -2.70 20.15 1.53
C TYR A 355 -1.73 21.13 0.88
N THR A 356 -2.16 22.34 0.60
CA THR A 356 -1.29 23.41 0.10
C THR A 356 -0.19 23.72 1.11
N THR A 357 -0.52 23.74 2.39
CA THR A 357 0.45 23.94 3.48
C THR A 357 1.46 22.81 3.57
N GLN A 358 1.08 21.58 3.24
CA GLN A 358 1.96 20.40 3.25
C GLN A 358 2.87 20.30 2.02
N GLY A 359 2.65 21.12 0.98
CA GLY A 359 3.50 21.18 -0.21
C GLY A 359 3.45 19.96 -1.13
N SER A 360 2.34 19.23 -1.17
CA SER A 360 2.15 18.05 -2.02
C SER A 360 2.00 18.45 -3.50
N GLU A 361 2.91 17.97 -4.37
CA GLU A 361 2.87 18.21 -5.83
C GLU A 361 1.55 17.70 -6.45
N GLY A 362 1.10 16.50 -6.06
CA GLY A 362 -0.16 15.93 -6.53
C GLY A 362 -1.36 16.77 -6.13
N MET A 363 -1.38 17.32 -4.90
CA MET A 363 -2.46 18.19 -4.45
C MET A 363 -2.41 19.57 -5.10
N ALA A 364 -1.23 20.08 -5.46
CA ALA A 364 -1.11 21.29 -6.28
C ALA A 364 -1.72 21.08 -7.68
N LEU A 365 -1.48 19.90 -8.28
CA LEU A 365 -2.14 19.51 -9.54
C LEU A 365 -3.67 19.46 -9.37
N MET A 366 -4.18 18.84 -8.29
CA MET A 366 -5.63 18.80 -8.02
C MET A 366 -6.21 20.21 -7.82
N GLY A 367 -5.50 21.10 -7.12
CA GLY A 367 -5.91 22.50 -6.95
C GLY A 367 -6.13 23.23 -8.27
N SER A 368 -5.25 23.02 -9.26
CA SER A 368 -5.39 23.60 -10.60
C SER A 368 -6.57 23.02 -11.41
N HIS A 369 -7.17 21.90 -10.98
CA HIS A 369 -8.30 21.22 -11.63
C HIS A 369 -9.53 21.11 -10.71
N MET A 370 -9.62 21.97 -9.69
CA MET A 370 -10.66 21.86 -8.66
C MET A 370 -12.07 22.04 -9.22
N ASP A 371 -12.28 23.01 -10.10
CA ASP A 371 -13.59 23.23 -10.75
C ASP A 371 -14.06 22.02 -11.56
N ASP A 372 -13.11 21.35 -12.23
CA ASP A 372 -13.37 20.11 -12.95
C ASP A 372 -13.75 19.00 -11.97
N HIS A 373 -12.95 18.81 -10.91
CA HIS A 373 -13.23 17.79 -9.90
C HIS A 373 -14.59 18.00 -9.25
N ILE A 374 -14.94 19.20 -8.83
CA ILE A 374 -16.25 19.53 -8.23
C ILE A 374 -17.38 19.22 -9.21
N SER A 375 -17.19 19.58 -10.50
CA SER A 375 -18.22 19.33 -11.53
C SER A 375 -18.46 17.84 -11.74
N VAL A 376 -17.38 17.04 -11.75
CA VAL A 376 -17.45 15.60 -11.92
C VAL A 376 -18.04 14.93 -10.67
N LEU A 377 -17.60 15.36 -9.47
CA LEU A 377 -18.10 14.86 -8.20
C LEU A 377 -19.61 15.14 -8.05
N TYR A 378 -20.04 16.36 -8.35
CA TYR A 378 -21.46 16.71 -8.33
C TYR A 378 -22.29 15.78 -9.22
N ARG A 379 -21.88 15.57 -10.48
CA ARG A 379 -22.55 14.63 -11.39
C ARG A 379 -22.57 13.21 -10.84
N ALA A 380 -21.42 12.71 -10.37
CA ALA A 380 -21.30 11.37 -9.83
C ALA A 380 -22.22 11.13 -8.62
N LEU A 381 -22.39 12.13 -7.75
CA LEU A 381 -23.32 12.07 -6.62
C LEU A 381 -24.78 12.08 -7.07
N GLN A 382 -25.16 12.94 -8.04
CA GLN A 382 -26.54 13.01 -8.54
C GLN A 382 -26.96 11.75 -9.30
N ASP A 383 -26.04 11.09 -9.99
CA ASP A 383 -26.28 9.87 -10.76
C ASP A 383 -26.22 8.59 -9.90
N PHE A 384 -25.76 8.67 -8.66
CA PHE A 384 -25.64 7.53 -7.76
C PHE A 384 -26.97 7.22 -7.04
N HIS A 385 -27.44 5.95 -7.12
CA HIS A 385 -28.77 5.50 -6.63
C HIS A 385 -28.64 4.28 -5.72
#